data_1c702ee9d2ae7e815be5cb4a861ffe00
#
_entry.id   1c702ee9d2ae7e815be5cb4a861ffe00
#
_cell.length_a   1.000
_cell.length_b   1.000
_cell.length_c   1.000
_cell.angle_alpha   90.00
_cell.angle_beta   90.00
_cell.angle_gamma   90.00
#
_symmetry.space_group_name_H-M   'P 1'
#
loop_
_entity.id
_entity.type
_entity.pdbx_description
1 polymer ?
#
loop_
_entity_poly.entity_id
_entity_poly.type
_entity_poly.pdbx_seq_one_letter_code
_entity_poly.pdbx_strand_id
1 'polypeptide(L)'
;MRASDLAARYGIDEHSAQSLAAYGFDTGTFDELRGRLTGNSGSGSDRTTANWVRGSIAAAQPDELVALAPLGSAERGRLADAGREAIARGQVGVLLLAGGMATRFGGGVKALAEVLPGLRFADAKMADLRRLASELGCTVPLWLMTSFQSDGALRDWASAGTHSAQAPVDFAPQGVSMRLTPDGDLFRDRSGTVSLHAPGHGDAPWAMRRSGLLGQFAEAGGRHLFVTNVDNVAATLDPAVIGAHVVEAKPLTCEFVPGSASGGSPWRVDGRLQIVEAFRLPPGIDPLATCAVNTNSLVADVDVFEADWPLTWLEVHKQVEGAQVVQFERLIGELSAFVDTTMLLVERDGPDGRFQPVKDPAELEARRPEIARILAARGIETSL
;
A
#
# COMPACT_ATOMS: atom_id res chain seq x y z
N MET A 1 20.53 16.58 -0.71
CA MET A 1 21.21 17.42 0.32
C MET A 1 22.08 16.52 1.17
N ARG A 2 23.27 16.93 1.65
CA ARG A 2 24.10 16.10 2.52
C ARG A 2 23.50 16.06 3.93
N ALA A 3 23.78 14.99 4.67
CA ALA A 3 23.31 14.83 6.07
C ALA A 3 23.73 16.00 6.97
N SER A 4 24.99 16.46 6.85
CA SER A 4 25.49 17.63 7.59
C SER A 4 24.69 18.91 7.35
N ASP A 5 24.22 19.10 6.11
CA ASP A 5 23.43 20.29 5.74
C ASP A 5 22.03 20.21 6.36
N LEU A 6 21.43 19.01 6.40
CA LEU A 6 20.15 18.74 7.06
C LEU A 6 20.25 18.92 8.58
N ALA A 7 21.30 18.37 9.21
CA ALA A 7 21.57 18.54 10.63
C ALA A 7 21.63 20.01 11.04
N ALA A 8 22.39 20.81 10.27
CA ALA A 8 22.53 22.24 10.51
C ALA A 8 21.21 23.01 10.28
N ARG A 9 20.48 22.70 9.19
CA ARG A 9 19.24 23.41 8.80
C ARG A 9 18.12 23.23 9.82
N TYR A 10 17.95 22.01 10.33
CA TYR A 10 16.83 21.67 11.22
C TYR A 10 17.21 21.48 12.68
N GLY A 11 18.50 21.62 13.02
CA GLY A 11 19.00 21.46 14.40
C GLY A 11 18.77 20.04 14.94
N ILE A 12 19.01 19.02 14.10
CA ILE A 12 18.78 17.61 14.41
C ILE A 12 20.12 16.86 14.55
N ASP A 13 20.06 15.70 15.19
CA ASP A 13 21.21 14.82 15.35
C ASP A 13 21.68 14.21 14.02
N GLU A 14 22.96 13.79 13.98
CA GLU A 14 23.62 13.25 12.78
C GLU A 14 22.93 11.98 12.28
N HIS A 15 22.48 11.09 13.17
CA HIS A 15 21.81 9.84 12.80
C HIS A 15 20.48 10.09 12.09
N SER A 16 19.65 10.98 12.64
CA SER A 16 18.40 11.42 12.01
C SER A 16 18.65 12.08 10.64
N ALA A 17 19.69 12.93 10.56
CA ALA A 17 20.08 13.59 9.31
C ALA A 17 20.54 12.59 8.25
N GLN A 18 21.29 11.55 8.62
CA GLN A 18 21.71 10.45 7.74
C GLN A 18 20.48 9.68 7.22
N SER A 19 19.53 9.35 8.08
CA SER A 19 18.27 8.69 7.69
C SER A 19 17.48 9.55 6.69
N LEU A 20 17.32 10.84 6.96
CA LEU A 20 16.66 11.77 6.04
C LEU A 20 17.35 11.82 4.67
N ALA A 21 18.68 11.89 4.65
CA ALA A 21 19.46 11.93 3.41
C ALA A 21 19.36 10.62 2.61
N ALA A 22 19.38 9.46 3.30
CA ALA A 22 19.36 8.14 2.67
C ALA A 22 18.01 7.79 2.04
N TYR A 23 16.90 8.25 2.66
CA TYR A 23 15.54 7.90 2.25
C TYR A 23 14.79 9.04 1.52
N GLY A 24 15.53 9.93 0.87
CA GLY A 24 14.94 10.90 -0.08
C GLY A 24 14.06 11.96 0.56
N PHE A 25 14.48 12.52 1.69
CA PHE A 25 13.78 13.63 2.33
C PHE A 25 13.71 14.86 1.42
N ASP A 26 12.48 15.33 1.20
CA ASP A 26 12.22 16.53 0.42
C ASP A 26 12.03 17.75 1.34
N THR A 27 13.06 18.60 1.37
CA THR A 27 13.06 19.80 2.21
C THR A 27 12.04 20.83 1.77
N GLY A 28 11.79 20.96 0.46
CA GLY A 28 10.83 21.91 -0.08
C GLY A 28 9.40 21.55 0.33
N THR A 29 9.02 20.32 0.08
CA THR A 29 7.71 19.78 0.51
C THR A 29 7.55 19.85 2.02
N PHE A 30 8.58 19.47 2.79
CA PHE A 30 8.51 19.53 4.25
C PHE A 30 8.28 20.94 4.78
N ASP A 31 9.03 21.93 4.30
CA ASP A 31 8.91 23.31 4.76
C ASP A 31 7.55 23.92 4.36
N GLU A 32 7.02 23.58 3.18
CA GLU A 32 5.67 23.96 2.75
C GLU A 32 4.61 23.40 3.70
N LEU A 33 4.66 22.07 3.97
CA LEU A 33 3.71 21.38 4.85
C LEU A 33 3.79 21.92 6.28
N ARG A 34 5.00 22.17 6.80
CA ARG A 34 5.22 22.81 8.08
C ARG A 34 4.61 24.20 8.12
N GLY A 35 4.75 24.98 7.04
CA GLY A 35 4.16 26.29 6.89
C GLY A 35 2.62 26.29 6.99
N ARG A 36 1.96 25.20 6.57
CA ARG A 36 0.50 25.03 6.73
C ARG A 36 0.08 25.00 8.20
N LEU A 37 0.92 24.47 9.11
CA LEU A 37 0.65 24.42 10.55
C LEU A 37 0.90 25.76 11.24
N THR A 38 1.97 26.48 10.84
CA THR A 38 2.38 27.74 11.47
C THR A 38 1.63 28.96 10.94
N GLY A 39 1.16 28.93 9.69
CA GLY A 39 0.50 30.06 9.02
C GLY A 39 -1.01 30.19 9.31
N ASN A 40 -1.63 29.18 9.85
CA ASN A 40 -3.07 29.15 10.11
C ASN A 40 -3.34 29.33 11.61
N SER A 41 -3.68 30.54 12.03
CA SER A 41 -4.15 30.86 13.39
C SER A 41 -5.53 30.25 13.72
N GLY A 42 -6.05 29.36 12.90
CA GLY A 42 -7.30 28.61 13.12
C GLY A 42 -7.13 27.49 14.15
N SER A 43 -8.17 27.26 14.95
CA SER A 43 -8.23 26.14 15.91
C SER A 43 -8.06 24.80 15.15
N GLY A 44 -7.47 23.79 15.79
CA GLY A 44 -7.15 22.48 15.17
C GLY A 44 -8.33 21.79 14.45
N SER A 45 -9.58 22.17 14.72
CA SER A 45 -10.77 21.66 14.03
C SER A 45 -10.89 22.19 12.58
N ASP A 46 -10.39 23.40 12.27
CA ASP A 46 -10.50 23.96 10.91
C ASP A 46 -9.43 23.41 9.97
N ARG A 47 -8.31 22.93 10.48
CA ARG A 47 -7.19 22.41 9.65
C ARG A 47 -7.49 21.07 9.01
N THR A 48 -8.19 20.18 9.68
CA THR A 48 -8.58 18.87 9.12
C THR A 48 -9.52 18.98 7.92
N THR A 49 -10.17 20.15 7.74
CA THR A 49 -10.98 20.43 6.55
C THR A 49 -10.17 20.42 5.26
N ALA A 50 -8.85 20.61 5.34
CA ALA A 50 -7.95 20.49 4.20
C ALA A 50 -7.85 19.05 3.66
N ASN A 51 -8.16 18.06 4.49
CA ASN A 51 -8.20 16.65 4.09
C ASN A 51 -9.50 16.30 3.33
N TRP A 52 -10.55 17.08 3.48
CA TRP A 52 -11.87 16.71 2.94
C TRP A 52 -11.90 16.79 1.42
N VAL A 53 -12.52 15.78 0.83
CA VAL A 53 -12.90 15.81 -0.59
C VAL A 53 -13.92 16.91 -0.80
N ARG A 54 -13.79 17.62 -1.90
CA ARG A 54 -14.69 18.72 -2.25
C ARG A 54 -15.52 18.35 -3.48
N GLY A 55 -16.68 18.97 -3.62
CA GLY A 55 -17.58 18.75 -4.74
C GLY A 55 -18.85 17.98 -4.36
N SER A 56 -19.57 17.51 -5.35
CA SER A 56 -20.75 16.66 -5.18
C SER A 56 -20.31 15.23 -4.84
N ILE A 57 -20.70 14.72 -3.68
CA ILE A 57 -20.26 13.40 -3.18
C ILE A 57 -21.48 12.49 -3.04
N ALA A 58 -21.45 11.31 -3.66
CA ALA A 58 -22.46 10.27 -3.53
C ALA A 58 -21.79 8.91 -3.34
N ALA A 59 -22.39 8.03 -2.55
CA ALA A 59 -21.93 6.65 -2.40
C ALA A 59 -22.06 5.91 -3.74
N ALA A 60 -21.05 5.12 -4.09
CA ALA A 60 -21.14 4.25 -5.26
C ALA A 60 -22.25 3.20 -5.09
N GLN A 61 -22.94 2.90 -6.17
CA GLN A 61 -23.96 1.87 -6.21
C GLN A 61 -23.36 0.51 -6.59
N PRO A 62 -23.98 -0.62 -6.20
CA PRO A 62 -23.45 -1.96 -6.49
C PRO A 62 -23.23 -2.25 -7.97
N ASP A 63 -24.05 -1.69 -8.87
CA ASP A 63 -23.96 -1.86 -10.33
C ASP A 63 -22.84 -1.03 -10.97
N GLU A 64 -22.19 -0.17 -10.21
CA GLU A 64 -20.99 0.58 -10.65
C GLU A 64 -19.70 -0.18 -10.41
N LEU A 65 -19.75 -1.31 -9.70
CA LEU A 65 -18.61 -2.19 -9.45
C LEU A 65 -18.66 -3.40 -10.39
N VAL A 66 -17.51 -3.78 -10.92
CA VAL A 66 -17.35 -4.97 -11.77
C VAL A 66 -17.10 -6.17 -10.86
N ALA A 67 -18.03 -7.13 -10.83
CA ALA A 67 -17.82 -8.34 -10.07
C ALA A 67 -16.80 -9.26 -10.77
N LEU A 68 -15.79 -9.72 -10.03
CA LEU A 68 -14.89 -10.76 -10.55
C LEU A 68 -15.72 -12.04 -10.73
N ALA A 69 -15.64 -12.63 -11.93
CA ALA A 69 -16.45 -13.81 -12.28
C ALA A 69 -16.26 -14.94 -11.26
N PRO A 70 -17.30 -15.69 -10.89
CA PRO A 70 -17.25 -16.74 -9.88
C PRO A 70 -16.22 -17.83 -10.19
N LEU A 71 -15.54 -18.33 -9.15
CA LEU A 71 -14.59 -19.43 -9.27
C LEU A 71 -15.23 -20.64 -9.99
N GLY A 72 -14.53 -21.23 -10.95
CA GLY A 72 -15.01 -22.35 -11.74
C GLY A 72 -15.93 -21.99 -12.92
N SER A 73 -16.32 -20.73 -13.09
CA SER A 73 -17.07 -20.28 -14.26
C SER A 73 -16.19 -20.22 -15.52
N ALA A 74 -16.80 -20.34 -16.70
CA ALA A 74 -16.10 -20.19 -17.99
C ALA A 74 -15.48 -18.77 -18.14
N GLU A 75 -16.18 -17.75 -17.62
CA GLU A 75 -15.68 -16.38 -17.62
C GLU A 75 -14.43 -16.23 -16.75
N ARG A 76 -14.45 -16.79 -15.51
CA ARG A 76 -13.26 -16.80 -14.65
C ARG A 76 -12.07 -17.49 -15.34
N GLY A 77 -12.33 -18.58 -16.08
CA GLY A 77 -11.32 -19.28 -16.87
C GLY A 77 -10.69 -18.39 -17.93
N ARG A 78 -11.51 -17.68 -18.72
CA ARG A 78 -11.02 -16.73 -19.75
C ARG A 78 -10.18 -15.59 -19.16
N LEU A 79 -10.63 -15.02 -18.06
CA LEU A 79 -9.85 -13.99 -17.36
C LEU A 79 -8.52 -14.56 -16.86
N ALA A 80 -8.55 -15.75 -16.25
CA ALA A 80 -7.32 -16.39 -15.76
C ALA A 80 -6.33 -16.69 -16.90
N ASP A 81 -6.81 -17.10 -18.06
CA ASP A 81 -5.96 -17.36 -19.24
C ASP A 81 -5.29 -16.09 -19.75
N ALA A 82 -6.05 -14.98 -19.85
CA ALA A 82 -5.49 -13.68 -20.24
C ALA A 82 -4.42 -13.20 -19.24
N GLY A 83 -4.66 -13.37 -17.95
CA GLY A 83 -3.71 -13.00 -16.90
C GLY A 83 -2.47 -13.90 -16.90
N ARG A 84 -2.63 -15.23 -17.08
CA ARG A 84 -1.49 -16.15 -17.23
C ARG A 84 -0.60 -15.78 -18.41
N GLU A 85 -1.22 -15.40 -19.51
CA GLU A 85 -0.49 -14.95 -20.70
C GLU A 85 0.34 -13.69 -20.42
N ALA A 86 -0.26 -12.67 -19.76
CA ALA A 86 0.45 -11.45 -19.38
C ALA A 86 1.61 -11.74 -18.42
N ILE A 87 1.38 -12.60 -17.41
CA ILE A 87 2.41 -12.98 -16.42
C ILE A 87 3.54 -13.77 -17.13
N ALA A 88 3.21 -14.75 -17.95
CA ALA A 88 4.18 -15.59 -18.67
C ALA A 88 5.04 -14.78 -19.65
N ARG A 89 4.52 -13.68 -20.17
CA ARG A 89 5.27 -12.74 -21.03
C ARG A 89 6.17 -11.77 -20.25
N GLY A 90 6.23 -11.88 -18.92
CA GLY A 90 7.01 -10.95 -18.08
C GLY A 90 6.42 -9.54 -17.97
N GLN A 91 5.14 -9.37 -18.30
CA GLN A 91 4.47 -8.07 -18.30
C GLN A 91 3.98 -7.65 -16.89
N VAL A 92 4.06 -8.54 -15.92
CA VAL A 92 3.54 -8.30 -14.55
C VAL A 92 4.64 -8.36 -13.51
N GLY A 93 4.72 -7.34 -12.66
CA GLY A 93 5.55 -7.30 -11.47
C GLY A 93 4.72 -7.09 -10.21
N VAL A 94 5.27 -7.43 -9.06
CA VAL A 94 4.58 -7.34 -7.76
C VAL A 94 5.27 -6.36 -6.84
N LEU A 95 4.53 -5.39 -6.32
CA LEU A 95 4.99 -4.45 -5.31
C LEU A 95 4.26 -4.72 -3.99
N LEU A 96 5.00 -5.19 -2.98
CA LEU A 96 4.47 -5.36 -1.63
C LEU A 96 4.72 -4.11 -0.79
N LEU A 97 3.66 -3.58 -0.20
CA LEU A 97 3.73 -2.48 0.76
C LEU A 97 4.18 -3.05 2.12
N ALA A 98 5.48 -2.97 2.40
CA ALA A 98 6.15 -3.62 3.53
C ALA A 98 6.84 -2.63 4.50
N GLY A 99 6.47 -1.34 4.44
CA GLY A 99 7.03 -0.30 5.31
C GLY A 99 6.50 -0.30 6.75
N GLY A 100 5.47 -1.11 7.06
CA GLY A 100 4.80 -1.11 8.34
C GLY A 100 5.58 -1.79 9.46
N MET A 101 5.50 -1.21 10.67
CA MET A 101 6.06 -1.78 11.89
C MET A 101 5.02 -2.59 12.65
N ALA A 102 5.45 -3.69 13.27
CA ALA A 102 4.62 -4.58 14.07
C ALA A 102 4.48 -4.08 15.52
N THR A 103 4.19 -2.81 15.73
CA THR A 103 4.13 -2.22 17.08
C THR A 103 3.15 -2.95 18.00
N ARG A 104 2.03 -3.44 17.46
CA ARG A 104 1.02 -4.23 18.19
C ARG A 104 1.39 -5.72 18.32
N PHE A 105 2.41 -6.21 17.61
CA PHE A 105 2.93 -7.57 17.66
C PHE A 105 4.19 -7.70 18.54
N GLY A 106 4.42 -6.77 19.46
CA GLY A 106 5.60 -6.77 20.31
C GLY A 106 6.83 -6.11 19.70
N GLY A 107 6.68 -5.44 18.55
CA GLY A 107 7.77 -4.73 17.86
C GLY A 107 8.28 -5.46 16.61
N GLY A 108 9.29 -4.88 15.97
CA GLY A 108 9.88 -5.41 14.75
C GLY A 108 9.13 -5.06 13.48
N VAL A 109 9.49 -5.70 12.37
CA VAL A 109 8.93 -5.46 11.05
C VAL A 109 7.73 -6.38 10.82
N LYS A 110 6.57 -5.81 10.47
CA LYS A 110 5.32 -6.57 10.31
C LYS A 110 5.42 -7.67 9.26
N ALA A 111 6.10 -7.44 8.17
CA ALA A 111 6.33 -8.43 7.11
C ALA A 111 7.05 -9.69 7.61
N LEU A 112 7.83 -9.58 8.69
CA LEU A 112 8.59 -10.67 9.30
C LEU A 112 7.89 -11.33 10.50
N ALA A 113 6.69 -10.85 10.88
CA ALA A 113 5.87 -11.51 11.88
C ALA A 113 5.31 -12.83 11.33
N GLU A 114 5.17 -13.83 12.22
CA GLU A 114 4.58 -15.13 11.85
C GLU A 114 3.06 -15.00 11.66
N VAL A 115 2.59 -15.35 10.48
CA VAL A 115 1.17 -15.43 10.13
C VAL A 115 0.59 -16.80 10.48
N LEU A 116 1.37 -17.86 10.22
CA LEU A 116 1.11 -19.24 10.65
C LEU A 116 2.41 -19.78 11.30
N PRO A 117 2.35 -20.85 12.10
CA PRO A 117 3.56 -21.43 12.69
C PRO A 117 4.64 -21.70 11.65
N GLY A 118 5.83 -21.07 11.82
CA GLY A 118 6.95 -21.18 10.89
C GLY A 118 6.81 -20.46 9.56
N LEU A 119 5.72 -19.73 9.31
CA LEU A 119 5.48 -19.00 8.07
C LEU A 119 5.26 -17.50 8.37
N ARG A 120 6.16 -16.63 7.92
CA ARG A 120 6.03 -15.17 8.04
C ARG A 120 5.18 -14.60 6.91
N PHE A 121 4.64 -13.38 7.08
CA PHE A 121 3.89 -12.70 6.02
C PHE A 121 4.66 -12.61 4.70
N ALA A 122 5.93 -12.23 4.76
CA ALA A 122 6.78 -12.14 3.56
C ALA A 122 7.03 -13.51 2.92
N ASP A 123 7.19 -14.58 3.72
CA ASP A 123 7.39 -15.94 3.22
C ASP A 123 6.15 -16.47 2.50
N ALA A 124 4.95 -16.19 3.02
CA ALA A 124 3.69 -16.57 2.37
C ALA A 124 3.52 -15.90 1.00
N LYS A 125 3.83 -14.59 0.92
CA LYS A 125 3.80 -13.86 -0.36
C LYS A 125 4.83 -14.40 -1.36
N MET A 126 6.04 -14.70 -0.89
CA MET A 126 7.09 -15.30 -1.72
C MET A 126 6.71 -16.69 -2.21
N ALA A 127 6.09 -17.52 -1.37
CA ALA A 127 5.66 -18.86 -1.74
C ALA A 127 4.62 -18.84 -2.86
N ASP A 128 3.65 -17.91 -2.81
CA ASP A 128 2.66 -17.71 -3.87
C ASP A 128 3.32 -17.38 -5.22
N LEU A 129 4.23 -16.39 -5.21
CA LEU A 129 4.92 -15.99 -6.44
C LEU A 129 5.78 -17.11 -7.03
N ARG A 130 6.53 -17.83 -6.19
CA ARG A 130 7.35 -18.96 -6.63
C ARG A 130 6.51 -20.06 -7.27
N ARG A 131 5.38 -20.40 -6.64
CA ARG A 131 4.46 -21.40 -7.17
C ARG A 131 3.96 -21.00 -8.54
N LEU A 132 3.44 -19.78 -8.69
CA LEU A 132 2.89 -19.29 -9.94
C LEU A 132 3.97 -19.14 -11.02
N ALA A 133 5.13 -18.59 -10.70
CA ALA A 133 6.26 -18.45 -11.62
C ALA A 133 6.78 -19.81 -12.09
N SER A 134 6.83 -20.81 -11.18
CA SER A 134 7.20 -22.19 -11.54
C SER A 134 6.16 -22.85 -12.43
N GLU A 135 4.86 -22.69 -12.12
CA GLU A 135 3.75 -23.22 -12.93
C GLU A 135 3.77 -22.66 -14.34
N LEU A 136 4.07 -21.40 -14.51
CA LEU A 136 4.08 -20.70 -15.80
C LEU A 136 5.44 -20.76 -16.53
N GLY A 137 6.50 -21.27 -15.87
CA GLY A 137 7.84 -21.31 -16.43
C GLY A 137 8.45 -19.92 -16.68
N CYS A 138 8.10 -18.93 -15.89
CA CYS A 138 8.50 -17.54 -16.08
C CYS A 138 9.19 -16.95 -14.84
N THR A 139 9.58 -15.68 -14.93
CA THR A 139 10.08 -14.87 -13.80
C THR A 139 9.06 -13.80 -13.47
N VAL A 140 8.73 -13.65 -12.16
CA VAL A 140 7.88 -12.59 -11.66
C VAL A 140 8.68 -11.76 -10.68
N PRO A 141 9.07 -10.51 -11.00
CA PRO A 141 9.82 -9.66 -10.10
C PRO A 141 8.97 -9.25 -8.89
N LEU A 142 9.58 -9.29 -7.71
CA LEU A 142 9.01 -8.86 -6.44
C LEU A 142 9.78 -7.65 -5.93
N TRP A 143 9.06 -6.56 -5.71
CA TRP A 143 9.61 -5.38 -5.06
C TRP A 143 8.96 -5.16 -3.69
N LEU A 144 9.78 -4.80 -2.72
CA LEU A 144 9.33 -4.44 -1.39
C LEU A 144 9.41 -2.93 -1.22
N MET A 145 8.26 -2.27 -1.07
CA MET A 145 8.26 -0.88 -0.62
C MET A 145 8.51 -0.87 0.89
N THR A 146 9.75 -0.60 1.26
CA THR A 146 10.20 -0.55 2.65
C THR A 146 10.08 0.85 3.24
N SER A 147 10.34 1.00 4.52
CA SER A 147 10.55 2.28 5.21
C SER A 147 11.92 2.30 5.85
N PHE A 148 12.38 3.48 6.27
CA PHE A 148 13.64 3.61 7.00
C PHE A 148 13.75 2.67 8.22
N GLN A 149 12.61 2.23 8.79
CA GLN A 149 12.57 1.30 9.92
C GLN A 149 12.57 -0.17 9.50
N SER A 150 12.02 -0.51 8.33
CA SER A 150 11.87 -1.90 7.90
C SER A 150 12.92 -2.35 6.89
N ASP A 151 13.63 -1.43 6.23
CA ASP A 151 14.51 -1.71 5.10
C ASP A 151 15.65 -2.66 5.46
N GLY A 152 16.39 -2.40 6.53
CA GLY A 152 17.50 -3.25 6.94
C GLY A 152 17.09 -4.70 7.21
N ALA A 153 16.07 -4.90 8.05
CA ALA A 153 15.60 -6.24 8.40
C ALA A 153 15.02 -7.01 7.19
N LEU A 154 14.39 -6.32 6.24
CA LEU A 154 13.88 -6.95 5.02
C LEU A 154 15.00 -7.30 4.04
N ARG A 155 16.06 -6.50 3.96
CA ARG A 155 17.29 -6.87 3.21
C ARG A 155 17.99 -8.08 3.81
N ASP A 156 18.07 -8.16 5.14
CA ASP A 156 18.63 -9.32 5.84
C ASP A 156 17.81 -10.58 5.56
N TRP A 157 16.47 -10.48 5.65
CA TRP A 157 15.55 -11.55 5.26
C TRP A 157 15.79 -12.00 3.83
N ALA A 158 15.90 -11.04 2.93
CA ALA A 158 16.17 -11.31 1.54
C ALA A 158 17.54 -12.01 1.36
N SER A 159 18.60 -11.56 1.98
CA SER A 159 19.96 -12.13 1.89
C SER A 159 20.08 -13.54 2.47
N ALA A 160 19.18 -13.95 3.36
CA ALA A 160 19.17 -15.28 3.98
C ALA A 160 18.72 -16.42 3.03
N GLY A 161 18.59 -16.18 1.74
CA GLY A 161 18.36 -17.21 0.72
C GLY A 161 16.91 -17.58 0.48
N THR A 162 15.98 -16.73 0.88
CA THR A 162 14.54 -16.92 0.66
C THR A 162 14.09 -16.64 -0.78
N HIS A 163 14.99 -16.19 -1.67
CA HIS A 163 14.66 -15.91 -3.06
C HIS A 163 14.89 -17.11 -3.98
N SER A 164 14.19 -17.10 -5.11
CA SER A 164 14.49 -17.96 -6.26
C SER A 164 14.82 -17.09 -7.48
N ALA A 165 15.51 -17.67 -8.45
CA ALA A 165 15.74 -17.01 -9.73
C ALA A 165 14.41 -16.63 -10.43
N GLN A 166 13.32 -17.34 -10.13
CA GLN A 166 11.99 -17.11 -10.70
C GLN A 166 11.21 -15.97 -10.01
N ALA A 167 11.61 -15.57 -8.81
CA ALA A 167 11.01 -14.46 -8.08
C ALA A 167 12.14 -13.61 -7.45
N PRO A 168 12.88 -12.84 -8.25
CA PRO A 168 13.92 -11.95 -7.75
C PRO A 168 13.30 -10.86 -6.86
N VAL A 169 14.01 -10.49 -5.79
CA VAL A 169 13.56 -9.50 -4.81
C VAL A 169 14.44 -8.27 -4.87
N ASP A 170 13.81 -7.12 -5.07
CA ASP A 170 14.44 -5.81 -4.99
C ASP A 170 13.67 -4.86 -4.05
N PHE A 171 14.24 -3.71 -3.76
CA PHE A 171 13.74 -2.80 -2.73
C PHE A 171 13.49 -1.41 -3.30
N ALA A 172 12.29 -0.90 -3.05
CA ALA A 172 11.87 0.46 -3.36
C ALA A 172 11.56 1.21 -2.04
N PRO A 173 12.57 1.73 -1.32
CA PRO A 173 12.33 2.42 -0.05
C PRO A 173 11.45 3.66 -0.27
N GLN A 174 10.38 3.80 0.52
CA GLN A 174 9.60 5.03 0.55
C GLN A 174 10.38 6.18 1.16
N GLY A 175 9.93 7.40 0.94
CA GLY A 175 10.50 8.59 1.54
C GLY A 175 10.41 8.59 3.06
N VAL A 176 11.01 9.59 3.65
CA VAL A 176 11.01 9.83 5.09
C VAL A 176 10.72 11.29 5.36
N SER A 177 10.06 11.60 6.47
CA SER A 177 9.80 12.96 6.92
C SER A 177 9.88 13.04 8.45
N MET A 178 9.79 14.24 8.98
CA MET A 178 9.81 14.50 10.43
C MET A 178 8.41 14.78 10.95
N ARG A 179 8.08 14.23 12.13
CA ARG A 179 6.85 14.56 12.83
C ARG A 179 6.92 15.97 13.40
N LEU A 180 5.78 16.62 13.43
CA LEU A 180 5.61 17.96 13.96
C LEU A 180 4.70 17.93 15.18
N THR A 181 4.85 18.93 16.04
CA THR A 181 3.82 19.26 17.02
C THR A 181 2.61 19.89 16.31
N PRO A 182 1.44 20.00 16.96
CA PRO A 182 0.30 20.72 16.39
C PRO A 182 0.60 22.18 16.01
N ASP A 183 1.62 22.78 16.64
CA ASP A 183 2.05 24.16 16.40
C ASP A 183 3.11 24.28 15.29
N GLY A 184 3.52 23.14 14.67
CA GLY A 184 4.48 23.11 13.57
C GLY A 184 5.95 23.04 14.01
N ASP A 185 6.26 22.86 15.28
CA ASP A 185 7.62 22.59 15.73
C ASP A 185 8.01 21.14 15.50
N LEU A 186 9.33 20.87 15.38
CA LEU A 186 9.82 19.51 15.27
C LEU A 186 9.49 18.71 16.54
N PHE A 187 8.75 17.62 16.41
CA PHE A 187 8.48 16.74 17.51
C PHE A 187 9.72 15.89 17.82
N ARG A 188 10.12 15.94 19.10
CA ARG A 188 11.23 15.14 19.64
C ARG A 188 10.70 14.13 20.64
N ASP A 189 11.25 12.92 20.59
CA ASP A 189 10.96 11.87 21.54
C ASP A 189 11.55 12.20 22.94
N ARG A 190 11.34 11.31 23.90
CA ARG A 190 11.86 11.48 25.27
C ARG A 190 13.38 11.55 25.37
N SER A 191 14.11 11.07 24.37
CA SER A 191 15.57 11.18 24.30
C SER A 191 16.04 12.52 23.72
N GLY A 192 15.12 13.35 23.21
CA GLY A 192 15.42 14.59 22.52
C GLY A 192 15.70 14.41 21.03
N THR A 193 15.63 13.16 20.51
CA THR A 193 15.82 12.83 19.09
C THR A 193 14.58 13.22 18.28
N VAL A 194 14.78 13.77 17.07
CA VAL A 194 13.65 14.09 16.19
C VAL A 194 12.91 12.82 15.77
N SER A 195 11.59 12.84 15.84
CA SER A 195 10.78 11.69 15.49
C SER A 195 10.51 11.65 13.98
N LEU A 196 10.93 10.59 13.32
CA LEU A 196 10.76 10.38 11.90
C LEU A 196 9.50 9.57 11.59
N HIS A 197 8.95 9.76 10.39
CA HIS A 197 7.85 8.95 9.87
C HIS A 197 7.97 8.75 8.35
N ALA A 198 7.31 7.72 7.83
CA ALA A 198 7.17 7.50 6.41
C ALA A 198 5.92 8.22 5.87
N PRO A 199 5.92 8.72 4.61
CA PRO A 199 4.83 9.49 4.01
C PRO A 199 3.60 8.66 3.62
N GLY A 200 3.55 7.38 3.97
CA GLY A 200 2.46 6.47 3.65
C GLY A 200 2.56 5.79 2.29
N HIS A 201 1.63 4.88 2.03
CA HIS A 201 1.69 4.03 0.83
C HIS A 201 1.42 4.78 -0.49
N GLY A 202 0.92 6.01 -0.45
CA GLY A 202 0.84 6.86 -1.63
C GLY A 202 2.21 7.25 -2.18
N ASP A 203 3.31 7.00 -1.47
CA ASP A 203 4.67 7.20 -1.96
C ASP A 203 5.14 6.11 -2.95
N ALA A 204 4.35 5.06 -3.17
CA ALA A 204 4.75 3.91 -3.98
C ALA A 204 5.22 4.29 -5.40
N PRO A 205 4.55 5.15 -6.17
CA PRO A 205 5.04 5.57 -7.49
C PRO A 205 6.41 6.25 -7.42
N TRP A 206 6.60 7.14 -6.45
CA TRP A 206 7.89 7.84 -6.25
C TRP A 206 9.00 6.90 -5.78
N ALA A 207 8.70 5.94 -4.90
CA ALA A 207 9.65 4.93 -4.45
C ALA A 207 10.14 4.06 -5.61
N MET A 208 9.24 3.59 -6.48
CA MET A 208 9.56 2.78 -7.66
C MET A 208 10.39 3.56 -8.69
N ARG A 209 10.07 4.84 -8.93
CA ARG A 209 10.86 5.68 -9.84
C ARG A 209 12.24 6.00 -9.25
N ARG A 210 12.30 6.39 -7.99
CA ARG A 210 13.53 6.77 -7.28
C ARG A 210 14.55 5.64 -7.19
N SER A 211 14.08 4.40 -7.05
CA SER A 211 14.92 3.19 -7.07
C SER A 211 15.38 2.80 -8.48
N GLY A 212 14.82 3.38 -9.54
CA GLY A 212 15.06 2.99 -10.93
C GLY A 212 14.37 1.69 -11.36
N LEU A 213 13.69 0.99 -10.44
CA LEU A 213 13.07 -0.31 -10.70
C LEU A 213 11.92 -0.21 -11.71
N LEU A 214 11.15 0.88 -11.66
CA LEU A 214 10.05 1.09 -12.59
C LEU A 214 10.56 1.18 -14.04
N GLY A 215 11.59 2.00 -14.30
CA GLY A 215 12.19 2.16 -15.63
C GLY A 215 12.81 0.84 -16.14
N GLN A 216 13.56 0.13 -15.30
CA GLN A 216 14.12 -1.17 -15.65
C GLN A 216 13.02 -2.20 -16.04
N PHE A 217 11.91 -2.19 -15.28
CA PHE A 217 10.78 -3.07 -15.58
C PHE A 217 10.10 -2.71 -16.90
N ALA A 218 9.84 -1.44 -17.14
CA ALA A 218 9.26 -0.94 -18.39
C ALA A 218 10.15 -1.27 -19.61
N GLU A 219 11.46 -1.04 -19.51
CA GLU A 219 12.44 -1.36 -20.54
C GLU A 219 12.51 -2.86 -20.85
N ALA A 220 12.29 -3.72 -19.84
CA ALA A 220 12.21 -5.17 -20.00
C ALA A 220 10.86 -5.65 -20.59
N GLY A 221 9.93 -4.75 -20.91
CA GLY A 221 8.60 -5.07 -21.44
C GLY A 221 7.51 -5.25 -20.40
N GLY A 222 7.79 -4.89 -19.14
CA GLY A 222 6.81 -4.84 -18.07
C GLY A 222 5.72 -3.80 -18.34
N ARG A 223 4.50 -4.12 -17.94
CA ARG A 223 3.32 -3.29 -18.23
C ARG A 223 2.44 -3.03 -17.01
N HIS A 224 2.31 -4.00 -16.10
CA HIS A 224 1.34 -3.98 -15.02
C HIS A 224 2.02 -4.26 -13.69
N LEU A 225 1.66 -3.51 -12.68
CA LEU A 225 2.14 -3.63 -11.30
C LEU A 225 0.98 -4.11 -10.43
N PHE A 226 1.08 -5.32 -9.87
CA PHE A 226 0.19 -5.74 -8.80
C PHE A 226 0.72 -5.22 -7.47
N VAL A 227 -0.03 -4.35 -6.81
CA VAL A 227 0.34 -3.71 -5.54
C VAL A 227 -0.57 -4.21 -4.43
N THR A 228 -0.01 -4.62 -3.30
CA THR A 228 -0.81 -5.07 -2.16
C THR A 228 -0.06 -4.92 -0.83
N ASN A 229 -0.80 -4.88 0.27
CA ASN A 229 -0.21 -4.91 1.61
C ASN A 229 0.40 -6.28 1.91
N VAL A 230 1.57 -6.29 2.53
CA VAL A 230 2.24 -7.54 2.92
C VAL A 230 1.42 -8.33 3.95
N ASP A 231 0.68 -7.64 4.81
CA ASP A 231 -0.14 -8.24 5.89
C ASP A 231 -1.51 -8.76 5.43
N ASN A 232 -1.90 -8.51 4.18
CA ASN A 232 -3.05 -9.17 3.56
C ASN A 232 -2.59 -10.37 2.74
N VAL A 233 -2.27 -11.48 3.39
CA VAL A 233 -1.76 -12.69 2.71
C VAL A 233 -2.76 -13.30 1.73
N ALA A 234 -4.05 -13.02 1.90
CA ALA A 234 -5.10 -13.47 0.99
C ALA A 234 -5.06 -12.78 -0.38
N ALA A 235 -4.48 -11.59 -0.50
CA ALA A 235 -4.27 -10.92 -1.77
C ALA A 235 -3.02 -11.48 -2.48
N THR A 236 -3.15 -12.64 -3.10
CA THR A 236 -2.11 -13.29 -3.92
C THR A 236 -2.10 -12.72 -5.34
N LEU A 237 -1.05 -13.00 -6.12
CA LEU A 237 -1.04 -12.71 -7.55
C LEU A 237 -1.99 -13.68 -8.27
N ASP A 238 -3.24 -13.26 -8.43
CA ASP A 238 -4.29 -14.06 -9.07
C ASP A 238 -4.35 -13.75 -10.58
N PRO A 239 -4.11 -14.74 -11.46
CA PRO A 239 -4.21 -14.54 -12.90
C PRO A 239 -5.56 -13.98 -13.34
N ALA A 240 -6.68 -14.32 -12.70
CA ALA A 240 -7.98 -13.79 -13.11
C ALA A 240 -8.16 -12.32 -12.76
N VAL A 241 -7.52 -11.83 -11.67
CA VAL A 241 -7.50 -10.38 -11.34
C VAL A 241 -6.65 -9.62 -12.36
N ILE A 242 -5.48 -10.16 -12.72
CA ILE A 242 -4.65 -9.56 -13.78
C ILE A 242 -5.41 -9.58 -15.12
N GLY A 243 -6.07 -10.70 -15.45
CA GLY A 243 -6.87 -10.80 -16.67
C GLY A 243 -8.06 -9.85 -16.70
N ALA A 244 -8.72 -9.63 -15.56
CA ALA A 244 -9.78 -8.63 -15.45
C ALA A 244 -9.25 -7.23 -15.76
N HIS A 245 -8.08 -6.85 -15.22
CA HIS A 245 -7.44 -5.59 -15.55
C HIS A 245 -7.12 -5.46 -17.04
N VAL A 246 -6.52 -6.50 -17.65
CA VAL A 246 -6.18 -6.51 -19.07
C VAL A 246 -7.43 -6.40 -19.96
N VAL A 247 -8.51 -7.10 -19.63
CA VAL A 247 -9.76 -7.12 -20.42
C VAL A 247 -10.54 -5.82 -20.28
N GLU A 248 -10.61 -5.27 -19.06
CA GLU A 248 -11.26 -3.96 -18.81
C GLU A 248 -10.51 -2.80 -19.47
N ALA A 249 -9.23 -2.97 -19.76
CA ALA A 249 -8.38 -2.01 -20.48
C ALA A 249 -8.41 -0.59 -19.88
N LYS A 250 -8.54 -0.50 -18.54
CA LYS A 250 -8.38 0.74 -17.79
C LYS A 250 -7.04 0.75 -17.09
N PRO A 251 -6.38 1.91 -16.96
CA PRO A 251 -5.01 1.99 -16.43
C PRO A 251 -4.89 1.62 -14.94
N LEU A 252 -6.02 1.54 -14.22
CA LEU A 252 -6.04 1.19 -12.81
C LEU A 252 -7.23 0.24 -12.52
N THR A 253 -6.98 -0.82 -11.77
CA THR A 253 -8.00 -1.71 -11.20
C THR A 253 -7.78 -1.80 -9.70
N CYS A 254 -8.79 -1.48 -8.89
CA CYS A 254 -8.72 -1.56 -7.44
C CYS A 254 -9.66 -2.64 -6.92
N GLU A 255 -9.16 -3.48 -6.00
CA GLU A 255 -9.95 -4.58 -5.42
C GLU A 255 -10.79 -4.09 -4.23
N PHE A 256 -12.06 -4.49 -4.24
CA PHE A 256 -13.02 -4.24 -3.18
C PHE A 256 -13.66 -5.53 -2.71
N VAL A 257 -14.05 -5.56 -1.45
CA VAL A 257 -14.88 -6.65 -0.89
C VAL A 257 -16.23 -6.10 -0.46
N PRO A 258 -17.32 -6.91 -0.53
CA PRO A 258 -18.64 -6.50 -0.06
C PRO A 258 -18.62 -6.07 1.41
N GLY A 259 -19.39 -5.07 1.75
CA GLY A 259 -19.58 -4.57 3.11
C GLY A 259 -19.41 -3.06 3.23
N SER A 260 -19.51 -2.57 4.45
CA SER A 260 -19.26 -1.18 4.81
C SER A 260 -18.28 -1.12 6.00
N ALA A 261 -17.35 -0.20 5.96
CA ALA A 261 -16.40 0.05 7.05
C ALA A 261 -15.88 1.49 6.99
N SER A 262 -15.31 1.96 8.09
CA SER A 262 -14.69 3.28 8.20
C SER A 262 -13.28 3.36 7.55
N GLY A 263 -13.08 2.64 6.45
CA GLY A 263 -11.84 2.67 5.63
C GLY A 263 -12.05 3.37 4.31
N GLY A 264 -11.17 3.08 3.35
CA GLY A 264 -11.34 3.47 1.97
C GLY A 264 -12.54 2.75 1.34
N SER A 265 -13.35 3.47 0.60
CA SER A 265 -14.54 2.92 -0.05
C SER A 265 -14.83 3.67 -1.36
N PRO A 266 -15.65 3.08 -2.26
CA PRO A 266 -15.92 3.69 -3.56
C PRO A 266 -16.97 4.80 -3.43
N TRP A 267 -16.62 5.97 -3.92
CA TRP A 267 -17.47 7.17 -3.94
C TRP A 267 -17.47 7.81 -5.31
N ARG A 268 -18.57 8.43 -5.66
CA ARG A 268 -18.65 9.30 -6.83
C ARG A 268 -18.45 10.75 -6.37
N VAL A 269 -17.37 11.37 -6.84
CA VAL A 269 -17.05 12.78 -6.55
C VAL A 269 -17.04 13.55 -7.88
N ASP A 270 -17.90 14.54 -8.00
CA ASP A 270 -18.12 15.30 -9.22
C ASP A 270 -18.31 14.41 -10.47
N GLY A 271 -19.06 13.32 -10.30
CA GLY A 271 -19.35 12.37 -11.36
C GLY A 271 -18.26 11.31 -11.59
N ARG A 272 -17.05 11.41 -11.02
CA ARG A 272 -15.98 10.41 -11.13
C ARG A 272 -16.04 9.40 -9.98
N LEU A 273 -16.05 8.13 -10.32
CA LEU A 273 -15.94 7.05 -9.34
C LEU A 273 -14.48 6.92 -8.85
N GLN A 274 -14.26 7.03 -7.54
CA GLN A 274 -12.93 7.02 -6.93
C GLN A 274 -12.96 6.47 -5.52
N ILE A 275 -11.78 6.12 -4.98
CA ILE A 275 -11.61 5.71 -3.58
C ILE A 275 -11.52 6.94 -2.69
N VAL A 276 -12.36 7.00 -1.67
CA VAL A 276 -12.30 8.03 -0.63
C VAL A 276 -12.22 7.36 0.74
N GLU A 277 -11.22 7.74 1.53
CA GLU A 277 -11.11 7.30 2.93
C GLU A 277 -12.16 8.02 3.78
N ALA A 278 -12.72 7.32 4.77
CA ALA A 278 -13.80 7.84 5.61
C ALA A 278 -13.48 9.19 6.26
N PHE A 279 -12.25 9.40 6.71
CA PHE A 279 -11.82 10.66 7.34
C PHE A 279 -11.68 11.84 6.36
N ARG A 280 -11.74 11.55 5.05
CA ARG A 280 -11.75 12.58 3.99
C ARG A 280 -13.16 13.04 3.61
N LEU A 281 -14.19 12.39 4.14
CA LEU A 281 -15.56 12.78 3.91
C LEU A 281 -15.92 13.99 4.78
N PRO A 282 -16.55 15.03 4.23
CA PRO A 282 -17.00 16.16 5.02
C PRO A 282 -18.13 15.74 5.99
N PRO A 283 -18.38 16.51 7.07
CA PRO A 283 -19.47 16.27 8.00
C PRO A 283 -20.81 16.17 7.29
N GLY A 284 -21.65 15.23 7.76
CA GLY A 284 -22.99 15.00 7.19
C GLY A 284 -23.05 13.90 6.13
N ILE A 285 -21.91 13.38 5.68
CA ILE A 285 -21.86 12.19 4.83
C ILE A 285 -21.56 10.96 5.72
N ASP A 286 -22.47 9.97 5.66
CA ASP A 286 -22.26 8.71 6.38
C ASP A 286 -21.22 7.85 5.66
N PRO A 287 -20.05 7.59 6.25
CA PRO A 287 -19.01 6.77 5.64
C PRO A 287 -19.43 5.31 5.44
N LEU A 288 -20.49 4.86 6.11
CA LEU A 288 -21.02 3.49 5.98
C LEU A 288 -22.09 3.36 4.87
N ALA A 289 -22.42 4.43 4.17
CA ALA A 289 -23.41 4.41 3.08
C ALA A 289 -22.95 3.64 1.82
N THR A 290 -21.69 3.22 1.76
CA THR A 290 -21.11 2.47 0.63
C THR A 290 -21.37 0.97 0.75
N CYS A 291 -21.34 0.28 -0.39
CA CYS A 291 -21.60 -1.16 -0.49
C CYS A 291 -20.32 -2.02 -0.46
N ALA A 292 -19.14 -1.40 -0.50
CA ALA A 292 -17.86 -2.11 -0.60
C ALA A 292 -16.72 -1.40 0.12
N VAL A 293 -15.72 -2.17 0.51
CA VAL A 293 -14.52 -1.72 1.23
C VAL A 293 -13.29 -1.97 0.37
N ASN A 294 -12.45 -0.95 0.22
CA ASN A 294 -11.17 -1.06 -0.46
C ASN A 294 -10.21 -1.98 0.30
N THR A 295 -9.64 -2.95 -0.42
CA THR A 295 -8.66 -3.89 0.16
C THR A 295 -7.24 -3.34 0.20
N ASN A 296 -7.01 -2.19 -0.44
CA ASN A 296 -5.69 -1.62 -0.74
C ASN A 296 -4.82 -2.55 -1.61
N SER A 297 -5.47 -3.42 -2.40
CA SER A 297 -4.84 -4.19 -3.47
C SER A 297 -5.27 -3.61 -4.81
N LEU A 298 -4.33 -3.43 -5.73
CA LEU A 298 -4.61 -2.84 -7.04
C LEU A 298 -3.68 -3.38 -8.12
N VAL A 299 -4.12 -3.29 -9.37
CA VAL A 299 -3.28 -3.45 -10.56
C VAL A 299 -3.22 -2.11 -11.26
N ALA A 300 -2.02 -1.64 -11.54
CA ALA A 300 -1.80 -0.37 -12.24
C ALA A 300 -0.90 -0.57 -13.46
N ASP A 301 -1.20 0.11 -14.55
CA ASP A 301 -0.27 0.22 -15.66
C ASP A 301 0.98 0.99 -15.24
N VAL A 302 2.12 0.68 -15.86
CA VAL A 302 3.41 1.35 -15.60
C VAL A 302 3.26 2.86 -15.72
N ASP A 303 2.55 3.35 -16.75
CA ASP A 303 2.35 4.77 -17.02
C ASP A 303 1.69 5.51 -15.84
N VAL A 304 0.83 4.82 -15.07
CA VAL A 304 0.23 5.39 -13.84
C VAL A 304 1.28 5.66 -12.78
N PHE A 305 2.32 4.84 -12.71
CA PHE A 305 3.42 5.02 -11.77
C PHE A 305 4.51 5.96 -12.30
N GLU A 306 4.61 6.16 -13.62
CA GLU A 306 5.55 7.12 -14.23
C GLU A 306 5.08 8.56 -14.09
N ALA A 307 3.78 8.79 -14.14
CA ALA A 307 3.20 10.12 -14.08
C ALA A 307 3.28 10.76 -12.68
N ASP A 308 3.37 12.09 -12.66
CA ASP A 308 3.30 12.88 -11.43
C ASP A 308 1.86 13.27 -11.13
N TRP A 309 1.26 12.58 -10.18
CA TRP A 309 -0.07 12.90 -9.70
C TRP A 309 -0.02 13.81 -8.48
N PRO A 310 -0.90 14.83 -8.41
CA PRO A 310 -0.93 15.74 -7.27
C PRO A 310 -1.67 15.11 -6.07
N LEU A 311 -1.17 13.99 -5.58
CA LEU A 311 -1.77 13.32 -4.41
C LEU A 311 -1.76 14.26 -3.20
N THR A 312 -2.87 14.28 -2.50
CA THR A 312 -3.08 15.13 -1.33
C THR A 312 -2.13 14.74 -0.18
N TRP A 313 -1.39 15.70 0.32
CA TRP A 313 -0.71 15.58 1.61
C TRP A 313 -1.75 15.76 2.73
N LEU A 314 -2.14 14.64 3.31
CA LEU A 314 -3.16 14.55 4.36
C LEU A 314 -2.53 14.82 5.72
N GLU A 315 -3.09 15.77 6.47
CA GLU A 315 -2.71 16.03 7.85
C GLU A 315 -3.29 14.93 8.74
N VAL A 316 -2.42 14.14 9.35
CA VAL A 316 -2.80 13.00 10.20
C VAL A 316 -2.31 13.21 11.62
N HIS A 317 -3.24 13.17 12.58
CA HIS A 317 -2.95 13.29 14.00
C HIS A 317 -2.70 11.91 14.60
N LYS A 318 -1.59 11.75 15.31
CA LYS A 318 -1.19 10.51 16.00
C LYS A 318 -0.85 10.80 17.46
N GLN A 319 -0.86 9.75 18.25
CA GLN A 319 -0.28 9.77 19.60
C GLN A 319 1.07 9.06 19.57
N VAL A 320 2.12 9.76 19.94
CA VAL A 320 3.48 9.23 20.04
C VAL A 320 4.01 9.56 21.43
N GLU A 321 4.37 8.54 22.20
CA GLU A 321 4.85 8.68 23.58
C GLU A 321 3.93 9.49 24.51
N GLY A 322 2.63 9.50 24.22
CA GLY A 322 1.62 10.23 24.96
C GLY A 322 1.43 11.69 24.53
N ALA A 323 2.20 12.17 23.57
CA ALA A 323 2.04 13.49 22.98
C ALA A 323 1.27 13.42 21.64
N GLN A 324 0.46 14.44 21.37
CA GLN A 324 -0.18 14.60 20.07
C GLN A 324 0.83 15.12 19.07
N VAL A 325 0.92 14.46 17.92
CA VAL A 325 1.80 14.83 16.81
C VAL A 325 1.04 14.93 15.50
N VAL A 326 1.58 15.68 14.59
CA VAL A 326 1.12 15.79 13.21
C VAL A 326 2.14 15.14 12.28
N GLN A 327 1.65 14.32 11.35
CA GLN A 327 2.44 13.81 10.23
C GLN A 327 1.63 13.93 8.95
N PHE A 328 2.31 14.09 7.84
CA PHE A 328 1.68 14.20 6.53
C PHE A 328 1.83 12.90 5.77
N GLU A 329 0.71 12.36 5.30
CA GLU A 329 0.66 11.08 4.58
C GLU A 329 -0.01 11.24 3.21
N ARG A 330 0.34 10.38 2.26
CA ARG A 330 -0.33 10.21 0.96
C ARG A 330 -0.89 8.81 0.85
N LEU A 331 -1.97 8.66 0.09
CA LEU A 331 -2.67 7.38 -0.06
C LEU A 331 -2.70 6.97 -1.52
N ILE A 332 -2.30 5.72 -1.82
CA ILE A 332 -2.26 5.20 -3.20
C ILE A 332 -3.64 5.11 -3.84
N GLY A 333 -4.69 4.87 -3.04
CA GLY A 333 -6.06 4.81 -3.53
C GLY A 333 -6.54 6.11 -4.20
N GLU A 334 -5.92 7.25 -3.85
CA GLU A 334 -6.23 8.55 -4.47
C GLU A 334 -5.86 8.61 -5.95
N LEU A 335 -5.01 7.71 -6.47
CA LEU A 335 -4.76 7.58 -7.91
C LEU A 335 -6.06 7.44 -8.71
N SER A 336 -7.07 6.77 -8.15
CA SER A 336 -8.40 6.62 -8.75
C SER A 336 -9.15 7.94 -9.00
N ALA A 337 -8.73 9.04 -8.36
CA ALA A 337 -9.28 10.36 -8.63
C ALA A 337 -8.73 10.97 -9.93
N PHE A 338 -7.62 10.47 -10.45
CA PHE A 338 -6.91 11.05 -11.59
C PHE A 338 -6.98 10.20 -12.85
N VAL A 339 -7.10 8.86 -12.70
CA VAL A 339 -7.14 7.93 -13.84
C VAL A 339 -8.44 7.11 -13.86
N ASP A 340 -8.81 6.63 -15.03
CA ASP A 340 -9.96 5.76 -15.17
C ASP A 340 -9.68 4.43 -14.46
N THR A 341 -10.64 4.04 -13.61
CA THR A 341 -10.43 2.95 -12.66
C THR A 341 -11.54 1.92 -12.77
N THR A 342 -11.18 0.65 -12.78
CA THR A 342 -12.10 -0.46 -12.54
C THR A 342 -12.18 -0.71 -11.05
N MET A 343 -13.38 -0.59 -10.47
CA MET A 343 -13.66 -1.00 -9.09
C MET A 343 -14.06 -2.47 -9.11
N LEU A 344 -13.06 -3.36 -8.89
CA LEU A 344 -13.24 -4.80 -9.00
C LEU A 344 -13.72 -5.38 -7.67
N LEU A 345 -14.94 -5.90 -7.66
CA LEU A 345 -15.51 -6.56 -6.48
C LEU A 345 -15.04 -8.02 -6.44
N VAL A 346 -14.39 -8.40 -5.35
CA VAL A 346 -13.82 -9.73 -5.11
C VAL A 346 -14.40 -10.35 -3.83
N GLU A 347 -14.26 -11.66 -3.68
CA GLU A 347 -14.71 -12.36 -2.48
C GLU A 347 -13.84 -11.98 -1.27
N ARG A 348 -14.48 -11.80 -0.11
CA ARG A 348 -13.78 -11.54 1.16
C ARG A 348 -13.18 -12.81 1.74
N ASP A 349 -13.99 -13.85 1.84
CA ASP A 349 -13.73 -15.08 2.58
C ASP A 349 -13.85 -16.31 1.67
N GLY A 350 -13.54 -17.50 2.20
CA GLY A 350 -13.60 -18.75 1.45
C GLY A 350 -12.39 -18.99 0.53
N PRO A 351 -12.44 -20.05 -0.30
CA PRO A 351 -11.29 -20.45 -1.15
C PRO A 351 -10.81 -19.36 -2.10
N ASP A 352 -11.71 -18.50 -2.55
CA ASP A 352 -11.41 -17.35 -3.43
C ASP A 352 -11.26 -16.04 -2.65
N GLY A 353 -11.27 -16.09 -1.32
CA GLY A 353 -11.16 -14.93 -0.43
C GLY A 353 -9.87 -14.13 -0.65
N ARG A 354 -9.98 -12.80 -0.70
CA ARG A 354 -8.85 -11.92 -1.02
C ARG A 354 -8.56 -10.85 0.04
N PHE A 355 -9.31 -10.84 1.17
CA PHE A 355 -9.16 -9.78 2.16
C PHE A 355 -9.14 -10.30 3.60
N GLN A 356 -7.94 -10.67 4.06
CA GLN A 356 -7.66 -11.12 5.43
C GLN A 356 -6.57 -10.26 6.08
N PRO A 357 -6.77 -8.93 6.20
CA PRO A 357 -5.78 -8.08 6.85
C PRO A 357 -5.70 -8.39 8.34
N VAL A 358 -4.51 -8.28 8.90
CA VAL A 358 -4.24 -8.54 10.31
C VAL A 358 -3.67 -7.28 10.95
N LYS A 359 -4.34 -6.75 11.98
CA LYS A 359 -3.93 -5.51 12.66
C LYS A 359 -3.17 -5.76 13.96
N ASP A 360 -3.49 -6.83 14.67
CA ASP A 360 -2.91 -7.18 15.96
C ASP A 360 -2.92 -8.71 16.20
N PRO A 361 -2.24 -9.22 17.25
CA PRO A 361 -2.16 -10.65 17.53
C PRO A 361 -3.51 -11.33 17.78
N ALA A 362 -4.46 -10.66 18.39
CA ALA A 362 -5.77 -11.24 18.67
C ALA A 362 -6.56 -11.43 17.37
N GLU A 363 -6.51 -10.45 16.47
CA GLU A 363 -7.10 -10.55 15.13
C GLU A 363 -6.41 -11.66 14.31
N LEU A 364 -5.08 -11.78 14.40
CA LEU A 364 -4.33 -12.85 13.75
C LEU A 364 -4.82 -14.22 14.22
N GLU A 365 -4.91 -14.43 15.53
CA GLU A 365 -5.35 -15.70 16.10
C GLU A 365 -6.76 -16.08 15.61
N ALA A 366 -7.67 -15.11 15.59
CA ALA A 366 -9.03 -15.32 15.10
C ALA A 366 -9.09 -15.66 13.61
N ARG A 367 -8.17 -15.12 12.80
CA ARG A 367 -8.14 -15.31 11.34
C ARG A 367 -7.28 -16.47 10.86
N ARG A 368 -6.41 -17.02 11.70
CA ARG A 368 -5.51 -18.13 11.32
C ARG A 368 -6.19 -19.29 10.60
N PRO A 369 -7.36 -19.81 11.07
CA PRO A 369 -8.03 -20.92 10.38
C PRO A 369 -8.45 -20.56 8.95
N GLU A 370 -8.94 -19.34 8.74
CA GLU A 370 -9.34 -18.87 7.41
C GLU A 370 -8.13 -18.61 6.52
N ILE A 371 -7.10 -17.96 7.05
CA ILE A 371 -5.83 -17.74 6.35
C ILE A 371 -5.23 -19.07 5.89
N ALA A 372 -5.15 -20.07 6.77
CA ALA A 372 -4.63 -21.39 6.44
C ALA A 372 -5.45 -22.07 5.33
N ARG A 373 -6.78 -21.96 5.39
CA ARG A 373 -7.68 -22.49 4.35
C ARG A 373 -7.46 -21.84 2.98
N ILE A 374 -7.35 -20.52 2.95
CA ILE A 374 -7.11 -19.76 1.73
C ILE A 374 -5.75 -20.11 1.13
N LEU A 375 -4.69 -20.16 1.93
CA LEU A 375 -3.34 -20.49 1.45
C LEU A 375 -3.28 -21.94 0.93
N ALA A 376 -3.87 -22.88 1.63
CA ALA A 376 -3.95 -24.29 1.20
C ALA A 376 -4.73 -24.45 -0.12
N ALA A 377 -5.86 -23.75 -0.26
CA ALA A 377 -6.65 -23.76 -1.51
C ALA A 377 -5.85 -23.23 -2.72
N ARG A 378 -4.82 -22.44 -2.47
CA ARG A 378 -3.92 -21.89 -3.50
C ARG A 378 -2.61 -22.69 -3.63
N GLY A 379 -2.50 -23.84 -3.00
CA GLY A 379 -1.32 -24.71 -3.07
C GLY A 379 -0.09 -24.11 -2.37
N ILE A 380 -0.27 -23.20 -1.43
CA ILE A 380 0.78 -22.70 -0.57
C ILE A 380 0.84 -23.65 0.64
N GLU A 381 1.90 -24.45 0.69
CA GLU A 381 2.07 -25.40 1.80
C GLU A 381 2.21 -24.65 3.13
N THR A 382 1.34 -24.96 4.05
CA THR A 382 1.40 -24.53 5.43
C THR A 382 1.70 -25.78 6.26
N SER A 383 2.92 -25.91 6.76
CA SER A 383 3.21 -26.93 7.77
C SER A 383 2.43 -26.57 9.03
N LEU A 384 1.22 -27.09 9.15
CA LEU A 384 0.45 -27.13 10.39
C LEU A 384 0.87 -28.32 11.23
#